data_199de5f674addc553cb3194c5d3a08e6
#
_entry.id   199de5f674addc553cb3194c5d3a08e6
#
_cell.length_a   1.000
_cell.length_b   1.000
_cell.length_c   1.000
_cell.angle_alpha   90.00
_cell.angle_beta   90.00
_cell.angle_gamma   90.00
#
_symmetry.space_group_name_H-M   'P 1'
#
loop_
_entity.id
_entity.type
_entity.pdbx_description
1 polymer ?
#
loop_
_entity_poly.entity_id
_entity_poly.type
_entity_poly.pdbx_seq_one_letter_code
_entity_poly.pdbx_strand_id
1 'polypeptide(L)'
;MGLKLEHVSYLYGTDTELLVRALDDVNLEIPDGQFIGLIGHTGSGKSTLVQHLNGLLKPSEGTILFNGENIWAQDYSRKTLRSKVGLVFQYPEHQLFETDVFADVCYGPKNLGLEQGEIERRAKKALELVGFPEKFFGQSPFELSGGQKRRVAIAGVLAMEPDILVLDEPT
;
A
#
# COMPACT_ATOMS: atom_id res chain seq x y z
N MET A 1 13.39 5.26 13.11
CA MET A 1 12.87 5.46 11.75
C MET A 1 11.39 5.20 11.81
N GLY A 2 10.58 5.75 10.92
CA GLY A 2 9.13 5.53 10.96
C GLY A 2 8.36 6.57 10.17
N LEU A 3 7.03 6.46 10.23
CA LEU A 3 6.10 7.44 9.67
C LEU A 3 5.59 8.37 10.79
N LYS A 4 5.52 9.67 10.49
CA LYS A 4 4.97 10.65 11.41
C LYS A 4 4.06 11.62 10.68
N LEU A 5 2.88 11.85 11.24
CA LEU A 5 1.92 12.85 10.80
C LEU A 5 1.90 13.97 11.82
N GLU A 6 2.00 15.20 11.35
CA GLU A 6 1.98 16.41 12.19
C GLU A 6 0.88 17.36 11.69
N HIS A 7 -0.17 17.54 12.49
CA HIS A 7 -1.30 18.43 12.23
C HIS A 7 -1.97 18.17 10.88
N VAL A 8 -2.12 16.88 10.49
CA VAL A 8 -2.64 16.50 9.19
C VAL A 8 -4.16 16.65 9.13
N SER A 9 -4.63 17.51 8.23
CA SER A 9 -6.04 17.65 7.89
C SER A 9 -6.28 17.38 6.40
N TYR A 10 -7.44 16.85 6.06
CA TYR A 10 -7.81 16.60 4.68
C TYR A 10 -9.28 16.86 4.39
N LEU A 11 -9.50 17.63 3.31
CA LEU A 11 -10.81 18.05 2.83
C LEU A 11 -11.06 17.44 1.44
N TYR A 12 -12.17 16.73 1.29
CA TYR A 12 -12.70 16.36 -0.01
C TYR A 12 -13.60 17.49 -0.58
N GLY A 13 -13.66 17.58 -1.89
CA GLY A 13 -14.60 18.48 -2.55
C GLY A 13 -14.20 19.96 -2.51
N THR A 14 -12.91 20.28 -2.43
CA THR A 14 -12.42 21.69 -2.44
C THR A 14 -12.87 22.49 -3.66
N ASP A 15 -13.21 21.79 -4.77
CA ASP A 15 -13.68 22.39 -6.01
C ASP A 15 -15.21 22.32 -6.17
N THR A 16 -15.93 21.92 -5.12
CA THR A 16 -17.39 21.75 -5.11
C THR A 16 -18.04 22.45 -3.91
N GLU A 17 -19.37 22.63 -3.95
CA GLU A 17 -20.11 23.19 -2.81
C GLU A 17 -20.22 22.25 -1.61
N LEU A 18 -19.79 20.99 -1.76
CA LEU A 18 -19.86 19.96 -0.72
C LEU A 18 -18.46 19.65 -0.17
N LEU A 19 -18.03 20.46 0.79
CA LEU A 19 -16.81 20.23 1.56
C LEU A 19 -17.04 19.14 2.62
N VAL A 20 -16.23 18.08 2.59
CA VAL A 20 -16.21 17.04 3.60
C VAL A 20 -14.83 16.96 4.24
N ARG A 21 -14.75 17.26 5.53
CA ARG A 21 -13.51 17.09 6.31
C ARG A 21 -13.39 15.61 6.71
N ALA A 22 -12.44 14.92 6.11
CA ALA A 22 -12.19 13.50 6.37
C ALA A 22 -11.12 13.26 7.43
N LEU A 23 -10.13 14.16 7.55
CA LEU A 23 -9.14 14.18 8.62
C LEU A 23 -9.12 15.59 9.23
N ASP A 24 -8.98 15.67 10.56
CA ASP A 24 -8.97 16.91 11.31
C ASP A 24 -7.86 16.88 12.37
N ASP A 25 -6.80 17.65 12.13
CA ASP A 25 -5.65 17.81 13.02
C ASP A 25 -5.03 16.51 13.56
N VAL A 26 -4.85 15.52 12.64
CA VAL A 26 -4.34 14.20 13.02
C VAL A 26 -2.85 14.27 13.30
N ASN A 27 -2.48 13.85 14.52
CA ASN A 27 -1.11 13.68 14.97
C ASN A 27 -0.88 12.20 15.27
N LEU A 28 0.04 11.56 14.56
CA LEU A 28 0.31 10.13 14.66
C LEU A 28 1.79 9.85 14.45
N GLU A 29 2.36 9.02 15.29
CA GLU A 29 3.71 8.51 15.11
C GLU A 29 3.68 6.99 15.05
N ILE A 30 4.31 6.43 14.02
CA ILE A 30 4.40 5.00 13.75
C ILE A 30 5.88 4.61 13.79
N PRO A 31 6.41 4.21 14.95
CA PRO A 31 7.79 3.75 15.08
C PRO A 31 8.01 2.39 14.40
N ASP A 32 9.27 2.08 14.08
CA ASP A 32 9.63 0.76 13.54
C ASP A 32 9.27 -0.37 14.51
N GLY A 33 8.93 -1.51 13.94
CA GLY A 33 8.71 -2.76 14.67
C GLY A 33 7.40 -2.81 15.46
N GLN A 34 6.50 -1.87 15.27
CA GLN A 34 5.19 -1.88 15.93
C GLN A 34 4.10 -2.44 15.03
N PHE A 35 3.13 -3.10 15.66
CA PHE A 35 1.86 -3.48 15.05
C PHE A 35 0.78 -2.53 15.59
N ILE A 36 0.15 -1.76 14.69
CA ILE A 36 -0.83 -0.73 15.05
C ILE A 36 -2.19 -1.11 14.46
N GLY A 37 -3.21 -1.20 15.31
CA GLY A 37 -4.60 -1.39 14.90
C GLY A 37 -5.33 -0.05 14.79
N LEU A 38 -5.86 0.26 13.59
CA LEU A 38 -6.71 1.43 13.35
C LEU A 38 -8.18 1.02 13.42
N ILE A 39 -8.90 1.48 14.43
CA ILE A 39 -10.28 1.11 14.69
C ILE A 39 -11.19 2.34 14.56
N GLY A 40 -12.36 2.16 13.97
CA GLY A 40 -13.38 3.21 13.83
C GLY A 40 -14.53 2.74 12.93
N HIS A 41 -15.67 3.42 13.01
CA HIS A 41 -16.84 3.14 12.17
C HIS A 41 -16.57 3.47 10.68
N THR A 42 -17.40 2.95 9.79
CA THR A 42 -17.36 3.32 8.36
C THR A 42 -17.55 4.83 8.20
N GLY A 43 -16.71 5.45 7.35
CA GLY A 43 -16.72 6.91 7.16
C GLY A 43 -15.94 7.71 8.21
N SER A 44 -15.24 7.07 9.16
CA SER A 44 -14.41 7.78 10.15
C SER A 44 -13.04 8.24 9.62
N GLY A 45 -12.77 8.16 8.33
CA GLY A 45 -11.52 8.63 7.72
C GLY A 45 -10.38 7.61 7.68
N LYS A 46 -10.57 6.34 8.09
CA LYS A 46 -9.51 5.31 8.11
C LYS A 46 -8.82 5.13 6.75
N SER A 47 -9.61 4.86 5.70
CA SER A 47 -9.05 4.66 4.35
C SER A 47 -8.40 5.94 3.81
N THR A 48 -8.92 7.11 4.17
CA THR A 48 -8.29 8.39 3.85
C THR A 48 -6.93 8.51 4.53
N LEU A 49 -6.84 8.22 5.83
CA LEU A 49 -5.59 8.22 6.58
C LEU A 49 -4.57 7.25 5.98
N VAL A 50 -4.98 6.02 5.70
CA VAL A 50 -4.16 4.96 5.11
C VAL A 50 -3.55 5.40 3.76
N GLN A 51 -4.31 6.10 2.92
CA GLN A 51 -3.84 6.62 1.64
C GLN A 51 -2.84 7.78 1.79
N HIS A 52 -2.88 8.50 2.89
CA HIS A 52 -1.86 9.51 3.21
C HIS A 52 -0.52 8.88 3.60
N LEU A 53 -0.54 7.71 4.28
CA LEU A 53 0.67 7.05 4.75
C LEU A 53 1.61 6.63 3.61
N ASN A 54 1.07 6.29 2.43
CA ASN A 54 1.90 5.93 1.27
C ASN A 54 1.94 7.01 0.17
N GLY A 55 1.50 8.22 0.48
CA GLY A 55 1.57 9.37 -0.43
C GLY A 55 0.67 9.26 -1.66
N LEU A 56 -0.48 8.57 -1.57
CA LEU A 56 -1.53 8.60 -2.59
C LEU A 56 -2.34 9.89 -2.51
N LEU A 57 -2.65 10.34 -1.29
CA LEU A 57 -3.31 11.61 -1.05
C LEU A 57 -2.34 12.61 -0.44
N LYS A 58 -2.41 13.85 -0.91
CA LYS A 58 -1.67 14.97 -0.32
C LYS A 58 -2.55 15.64 0.72
N PRO A 59 -2.07 15.88 1.95
CA PRO A 59 -2.86 16.57 2.96
C PRO A 59 -3.21 17.99 2.52
N SER A 60 -4.38 18.48 2.95
CA SER A 60 -4.79 19.88 2.76
C SER A 60 -3.96 20.80 3.69
N GLU A 61 -3.67 20.31 4.91
CA GLU A 61 -2.86 20.99 5.92
C GLU A 61 -1.99 19.96 6.66
N GLY A 62 -0.91 20.43 7.26
CA GLY A 62 0.01 19.62 8.03
C GLY A 62 1.13 18.98 7.21
N THR A 63 1.87 18.08 7.85
CA THR A 63 3.08 17.47 7.28
C THR A 63 3.09 15.96 7.53
N ILE A 64 3.57 15.22 6.55
CA ILE A 64 3.80 13.78 6.67
C ILE A 64 5.28 13.55 6.47
N LEU A 65 5.91 12.90 7.44
CA LEU A 65 7.33 12.60 7.45
C LEU A 65 7.54 11.08 7.35
N PHE A 66 8.44 10.66 6.48
CA PHE A 66 8.98 9.30 6.46
C PHE A 66 10.48 9.38 6.74
N ASN A 67 10.91 8.75 7.83
CA ASN A 67 12.29 8.81 8.33
C ASN A 67 12.80 10.25 8.55
N GLY A 68 11.91 11.17 8.93
CA GLY A 68 12.22 12.58 9.18
C GLY A 68 12.17 13.48 7.94
N GLU A 69 11.96 12.94 6.75
CA GLU A 69 11.85 13.70 5.51
C GLU A 69 10.39 13.91 5.11
N ASN A 70 10.03 15.13 4.72
CA ASN A 70 8.69 15.44 4.26
C ASN A 70 8.44 14.78 2.91
N ILE A 71 7.48 13.84 2.86
CA ILE A 71 7.14 13.07 1.64
C ILE A 71 6.55 13.93 0.50
N TRP A 72 6.18 15.17 0.79
CA TRP A 72 5.64 16.13 -0.19
C TRP A 72 6.63 17.25 -0.54
N ALA A 73 7.88 17.18 -0.05
CA ALA A 73 8.94 18.07 -0.50
C ALA A 73 9.19 17.91 -2.01
N GLN A 74 9.66 19.00 -2.65
CA GLN A 74 9.84 19.05 -4.10
C GLN A 74 10.78 17.97 -4.62
N ASP A 75 11.84 17.70 -3.87
CA ASP A 75 12.91 16.75 -4.25
C ASP A 75 12.66 15.32 -3.73
N TYR A 76 11.53 15.08 -3.04
CA TYR A 76 11.24 13.77 -2.46
C TYR A 76 10.65 12.80 -3.48
N SER A 77 11.24 11.60 -3.59
CA SER A 77 10.77 10.55 -4.49
C SER A 77 9.59 9.75 -3.91
N ARG A 78 8.37 10.07 -4.32
CA ARG A 78 7.18 9.29 -3.94
C ARG A 78 7.21 7.86 -4.49
N LYS A 79 7.96 7.59 -5.57
CA LYS A 79 8.19 6.23 -6.04
C LYS A 79 8.96 5.42 -5.00
N THR A 80 10.00 6.01 -4.41
CA THR A 80 10.77 5.41 -3.32
C THR A 80 9.90 5.19 -2.07
N LEU A 81 9.06 6.17 -1.70
CA LEU A 81 8.12 6.00 -0.59
C LEU A 81 7.22 4.77 -0.80
N ARG A 82 6.60 4.64 -1.97
CA ARG A 82 5.66 3.54 -2.27
C ARG A 82 6.33 2.17 -2.32
N SER A 83 7.63 2.12 -2.55
CA SER A 83 8.40 0.87 -2.42
C SER A 83 8.65 0.49 -0.96
N LYS A 84 8.67 1.48 -0.07
CA LYS A 84 8.95 1.32 1.37
C LYS A 84 7.69 1.20 2.22
N VAL A 85 6.60 1.83 1.78
CA VAL A 85 5.29 1.77 2.44
C VAL A 85 4.32 1.05 1.51
N GLY A 86 4.23 -0.26 1.65
CA GLY A 86 3.30 -1.11 0.91
C GLY A 86 1.87 -0.91 1.40
N LEU A 87 0.93 -0.73 0.48
CA LEU A 87 -0.49 -0.58 0.79
C LEU A 87 -1.30 -1.67 0.10
N VAL A 88 -2.02 -2.44 0.90
CA VAL A 88 -3.06 -3.38 0.44
C VAL A 88 -4.41 -2.70 0.63
N PHE A 89 -5.09 -2.40 -0.48
CA PHE A 89 -6.41 -1.75 -0.46
C PHE A 89 -7.52 -2.71 -0.06
N GLN A 90 -8.66 -2.16 0.30
CA GLN A 90 -9.91 -2.89 0.34
C GLN A 90 -10.19 -3.48 -1.06
N TYR A 91 -10.51 -4.77 -1.16
CA TYR A 91 -10.67 -5.51 -2.44
C TYR A 91 -9.40 -5.51 -3.33
N PRO A 92 -8.25 -5.97 -2.81
CA PRO A 92 -6.99 -5.92 -3.53
C PRO A 92 -7.00 -6.82 -4.79
N GLU A 93 -7.92 -7.78 -4.87
CA GLU A 93 -8.15 -8.66 -6.02
C GLU A 93 -8.55 -7.93 -7.30
N HIS A 94 -9.06 -6.70 -7.21
CA HIS A 94 -9.39 -5.88 -8.38
C HIS A 94 -8.16 -5.25 -9.04
N GLN A 95 -6.99 -5.39 -8.42
CA GLN A 95 -5.74 -4.81 -8.92
C GLN A 95 -4.96 -5.77 -9.83
N LEU A 96 -5.40 -7.03 -9.97
CA LEU A 96 -4.76 -8.03 -10.81
C LEU A 96 -5.06 -7.76 -12.29
N PHE A 97 -4.04 -7.74 -13.14
CA PHE A 97 -4.19 -7.37 -14.55
C PHE A 97 -3.26 -8.13 -15.51
N GLU A 98 -2.25 -8.84 -15.01
CA GLU A 98 -1.28 -9.57 -15.84
C GLU A 98 -1.86 -10.88 -16.39
N THR A 99 -1.15 -11.49 -17.33
CA THR A 99 -1.57 -12.72 -18.01
C THR A 99 -1.58 -13.93 -17.10
N ASP A 100 -0.68 -13.97 -16.13
CA ASP A 100 -0.54 -15.03 -15.15
C ASP A 100 -0.15 -14.50 -13.77
N VAL A 101 -0.39 -15.35 -12.76
CA VAL A 101 -0.15 -15.03 -11.35
C VAL A 101 1.28 -14.59 -11.08
N PHE A 102 2.26 -15.31 -11.64
CA PHE A 102 3.65 -15.04 -11.37
C PHE A 102 4.10 -13.71 -11.96
N ALA A 103 3.65 -13.41 -13.18
CA ALA A 103 3.89 -12.13 -13.84
C ALA A 103 3.30 -10.96 -13.03
N ASP A 104 2.08 -11.14 -12.49
CA ASP A 104 1.41 -10.11 -11.68
C ASP A 104 2.22 -9.79 -10.41
N VAL A 105 2.68 -10.81 -9.68
CA VAL A 105 3.50 -10.63 -8.49
C VAL A 105 4.88 -10.06 -8.81
N CYS A 106 5.46 -10.38 -9.98
CA CYS A 106 6.73 -9.81 -10.44
C CYS A 106 6.64 -8.33 -10.81
N TYR A 107 5.45 -7.79 -11.07
CA TYR A 107 5.26 -6.44 -11.59
C TYR A 107 5.84 -5.35 -10.67
N GLY A 108 5.56 -5.43 -9.36
CA GLY A 108 6.09 -4.49 -8.38
C GLY A 108 7.63 -4.45 -8.37
N PRO A 109 8.31 -5.56 -8.12
CA PRO A 109 9.78 -5.67 -8.18
C PRO A 109 10.39 -5.21 -9.51
N LYS A 110 9.74 -5.53 -10.65
CA LYS A 110 10.16 -5.08 -11.97
C LYS A 110 10.13 -3.55 -12.09
N ASN A 111 9.11 -2.90 -11.57
CA ASN A 111 9.00 -1.43 -11.55
C ASN A 111 10.04 -0.76 -10.65
N LEU A 112 10.60 -1.49 -9.68
CA LEU A 112 11.72 -1.02 -8.87
C LEU A 112 13.05 -1.05 -9.64
N GLY A 113 13.09 -1.71 -10.80
CA GLY A 113 14.30 -1.85 -11.63
C GLY A 113 15.26 -2.91 -11.10
N LEU A 114 14.76 -3.92 -10.42
CA LEU A 114 15.58 -5.02 -9.91
C LEU A 114 16.02 -5.96 -11.05
N GLU A 115 17.12 -6.67 -10.83
CA GLU A 115 17.60 -7.71 -11.73
C GLU A 115 16.62 -8.90 -11.77
N GLN A 116 16.52 -9.56 -12.93
CA GLN A 116 15.52 -10.61 -13.18
C GLN A 116 15.53 -11.73 -12.12
N GLY A 117 16.71 -12.20 -11.73
CA GLY A 117 16.84 -13.24 -10.70
C GLY A 117 16.30 -12.81 -9.32
N GLU A 118 16.47 -11.54 -8.96
CA GLU A 118 15.96 -10.99 -7.71
C GLU A 118 14.43 -10.79 -7.76
N ILE A 119 13.89 -10.37 -8.92
CA ILE A 119 12.45 -10.26 -9.16
C ILE A 119 11.78 -11.62 -8.91
N GLU A 120 12.30 -12.67 -9.55
CA GLU A 120 11.76 -14.03 -9.43
C GLU A 120 11.87 -14.58 -8.02
N ARG A 121 13.01 -14.35 -7.34
CA ARG A 121 13.23 -14.75 -5.95
C ARG A 121 12.19 -14.12 -5.02
N ARG A 122 11.98 -12.81 -5.14
CA ARG A 122 11.02 -12.07 -4.32
C ARG A 122 9.58 -12.50 -4.58
N ALA A 123 9.21 -12.67 -5.85
CA ALA A 123 7.88 -13.11 -6.23
C ALA A 123 7.56 -14.52 -5.68
N LYS A 124 8.48 -15.49 -5.83
CA LYS A 124 8.33 -16.83 -5.26
C LYS A 124 8.17 -16.79 -3.75
N LYS A 125 9.07 -16.09 -3.05
CA LYS A 125 9.01 -15.92 -1.59
C LYS A 125 7.68 -15.31 -1.14
N ALA A 126 7.19 -14.28 -1.83
CA ALA A 126 5.94 -13.62 -1.50
C ALA A 126 4.73 -14.55 -1.69
N LEU A 127 4.70 -15.33 -2.78
CA LEU A 127 3.65 -16.32 -3.02
C LEU A 127 3.66 -17.45 -1.99
N GLU A 128 4.85 -17.90 -1.57
CA GLU A 128 5.00 -18.87 -0.46
C GLU A 128 4.46 -18.31 0.86
N LEU A 129 4.78 -17.06 1.20
CA LEU A 129 4.31 -16.40 2.43
C LEU A 129 2.79 -16.35 2.53
N VAL A 130 2.09 -16.16 1.41
CA VAL A 130 0.62 -16.16 1.38
C VAL A 130 0.02 -17.56 1.19
N GLY A 131 0.85 -18.61 1.19
CA GLY A 131 0.41 -20.00 1.02
C GLY A 131 -0.19 -20.28 -0.35
N PHE A 132 0.33 -19.66 -1.43
CA PHE A 132 -0.17 -19.86 -2.79
C PHE A 132 0.63 -20.97 -3.49
N PRO A 133 -0.03 -22.05 -3.98
CA PRO A 133 0.68 -23.21 -4.53
C PRO A 133 1.38 -22.91 -5.86
N GLU A 134 2.63 -23.36 -6.01
CA GLU A 134 3.46 -23.14 -7.21
C GLU A 134 2.83 -23.64 -8.52
N LYS A 135 2.07 -24.75 -8.45
CA LYS A 135 1.36 -25.32 -9.61
C LYS A 135 0.37 -24.36 -10.29
N PHE A 136 -0.01 -23.27 -9.63
CA PHE A 136 -0.93 -22.26 -10.15
C PHE A 136 -0.23 -20.96 -10.60
N PHE A 137 1.09 -20.88 -10.55
CA PHE A 137 1.83 -19.65 -10.91
C PHE A 137 1.59 -19.22 -12.36
N GLY A 138 1.47 -20.18 -13.30
CA GLY A 138 1.18 -19.89 -14.70
C GLY A 138 -0.32 -19.76 -15.02
N GLN A 139 -1.21 -19.84 -14.03
CA GLN A 139 -2.64 -19.69 -14.24
C GLN A 139 -3.03 -18.22 -14.34
N SER A 140 -4.05 -17.92 -15.17
CA SER A 140 -4.60 -16.57 -15.25
C SER A 140 -5.20 -16.13 -13.90
N PRO A 141 -4.89 -14.93 -13.39
CA PRO A 141 -5.52 -14.43 -12.19
C PRO A 141 -7.04 -14.37 -12.25
N PHE A 142 -7.60 -14.24 -13.45
CA PHE A 142 -9.04 -14.14 -13.65
C PHE A 142 -9.78 -15.45 -13.41
N GLU A 143 -9.09 -16.59 -13.51
CA GLU A 143 -9.62 -17.93 -13.27
C GLU A 143 -9.60 -18.35 -11.79
N LEU A 144 -8.98 -17.55 -10.94
CA LEU A 144 -8.84 -17.83 -9.51
C LEU A 144 -10.11 -17.52 -8.73
N SER A 145 -10.33 -18.23 -7.63
CA SER A 145 -11.34 -17.85 -6.63
C SER A 145 -11.01 -16.49 -5.97
N GLY A 146 -12.00 -15.79 -5.43
CA GLY A 146 -11.79 -14.50 -4.77
C GLY A 146 -10.71 -14.53 -3.69
N GLY A 147 -10.71 -15.55 -2.83
CA GLY A 147 -9.67 -15.71 -1.81
C GLY A 147 -8.27 -16.00 -2.37
N GLN A 148 -8.18 -16.68 -3.52
CA GLN A 148 -6.91 -16.87 -4.22
C GLN A 148 -6.41 -15.55 -4.83
N LYS A 149 -7.28 -14.81 -5.52
CA LYS A 149 -6.98 -13.50 -6.08
C LYS A 149 -6.45 -12.55 -5.00
N ARG A 150 -7.13 -12.51 -3.85
CA ARG A 150 -6.71 -11.68 -2.71
C ARG A 150 -5.31 -12.01 -2.22
N ARG A 151 -4.99 -13.32 -2.09
CA ARG A 151 -3.63 -13.75 -1.71
C ARG A 151 -2.58 -13.34 -2.73
N VAL A 152 -2.85 -13.47 -4.02
CA VAL A 152 -1.96 -13.04 -5.10
C VAL A 152 -1.72 -11.53 -5.04
N ALA A 153 -2.77 -10.73 -4.87
CA ALA A 153 -2.64 -9.27 -4.76
C ALA A 153 -1.82 -8.84 -3.53
N ILE A 154 -2.00 -9.51 -2.38
CA ILE A 154 -1.18 -9.30 -1.18
C ILE A 154 0.28 -9.69 -1.47
N ALA A 155 0.51 -10.83 -2.16
CA ALA A 155 1.87 -11.24 -2.54
C ALA A 155 2.55 -10.20 -3.44
N GLY A 156 1.83 -9.56 -4.36
CA GLY A 156 2.35 -8.48 -5.20
C GLY A 156 2.89 -7.30 -4.39
N VAL A 157 2.24 -6.95 -3.28
CA VAL A 157 2.73 -5.91 -2.36
C VAL A 157 3.93 -6.41 -1.55
N LEU A 158 3.86 -7.64 -1.03
CA LEU A 158 4.95 -8.24 -0.24
C LEU A 158 6.22 -8.46 -1.06
N ALA A 159 6.11 -8.73 -2.36
CA ALA A 159 7.25 -8.92 -3.25
C ALA A 159 8.13 -7.66 -3.39
N MET A 160 7.59 -6.48 -3.11
CA MET A 160 8.39 -5.25 -3.05
C MET A 160 9.25 -5.16 -1.78
N GLU A 161 9.06 -6.05 -0.80
CA GLU A 161 9.74 -6.07 0.51
C GLU A 161 9.65 -4.70 1.21
N PRO A 162 8.42 -4.19 1.47
CA PRO A 162 8.24 -2.89 2.10
C PRO A 162 8.70 -2.89 3.56
N ASP A 163 9.18 -1.73 4.04
CA ASP A 163 9.56 -1.52 5.44
C ASP A 163 8.33 -1.39 6.34
N ILE A 164 7.23 -0.85 5.79
CA ILE A 164 5.92 -0.73 6.46
C ILE A 164 4.85 -1.35 5.57
N LEU A 165 4.05 -2.24 6.14
CA LEU A 165 2.88 -2.80 5.46
C LEU A 165 1.60 -2.20 6.07
N VAL A 166 0.81 -1.58 5.22
CA VAL A 166 -0.49 -1.01 5.57
C VAL A 166 -1.59 -1.84 4.95
N LEU A 167 -2.56 -2.26 5.75
CA LEU A 167 -3.69 -3.09 5.32
C LEU A 167 -4.99 -2.34 5.55
N ASP A 168 -5.77 -2.07 4.50
CA ASP A 168 -7.08 -1.43 4.58
C ASP A 168 -8.17 -2.50 4.46
N GLU A 169 -8.82 -2.83 5.58
CA GLU A 169 -9.86 -3.86 5.69
C GLU A 169 -9.47 -5.21 5.03
N PRO A 170 -8.41 -5.88 5.50
CA PRO A 170 -7.82 -7.03 4.81
C PRO A 170 -8.66 -8.32 4.91
N THR A 171 -9.74 -8.35 5.66
CA THR A 171 -10.61 -9.52 5.93
C THR A 171 -11.94 -9.45 5.20
#